data_18ca0c3dab9645cfad350d68ab3f23b1
#
_entry.id   18ca0c3dab9645cfad350d68ab3f23b1
#
_cell.length_a   1.000
_cell.length_b   1.000
_cell.length_c   1.000
_cell.angle_alpha   90.00
_cell.angle_beta   90.00
_cell.angle_gamma   90.00
#
_symmetry.space_group_name_H-M   'P 1'
#
loop_
_entity.id
_entity.type
_entity.pdbx_description
1 polymer ?
#
loop_
_entity_poly.entity_id
_entity_poly.type
_entity_poly.pdbx_seq_one_letter_code
_entity_poly.pdbx_strand_id
1 'polypeptide(L)'
;MQNSNVELMVYGDDVADDTVSIAKGDVIIKHSQALDSENYLFITLDTSKASAQELVIKLTDNDGSIRDFSYVLKEREQGSASRVGFGPADAIYLIAPDRFANGNKENDNVEGYGDPANRSFKGGRHGGDIQGIVDNLDYIRDMGFTQIWTMPMLENAMDKYSYHGYSTTDYYKIDPRFGSNDEFIALSAKAKSKGVGIIMDMVLNHIGSNHLWMKDTPSHDWINNNGKFVGTTHKREALHDPHAINSDIKGFSDGWFVPTMPDLNQRNPHLANYLIQNAIWWVESAGLSGIRVDTYSYPDKAFLSQWTNRIMDEYPNFNIVGEEWSVNPAITAYWQADSHRHDDYDSALPSVMDFPLQTAVVKALSSDESWNSGFISVYETLATDFLYGDPNNLVIFPDNHDMSRIFTQLGHNKDKWNMAMTLLLTTRGIPQVFYGTEILMSNEGSDDHGIIRSDFPGGWPSDSDKNAFTGHGLTDDERWAQQRIKALLQLRQSHPSQFKGLLKHYAPENGVYTYIRETDKNEVGTAAEANTTQSDKIMVILNKKAVKLSLSKYAEVLSNNQTLTRLSDGKSFKASETLNLPAMSASVFIVQ
;
A
#
# COMPACT_ATOMS: atom_id res chain seq x y z
N MET A 1 23.64 -9.75 -0.19
CA MET A 1 22.99 -9.10 0.98
C MET A 1 24.04 -8.27 1.71
N GLN A 2 23.67 -7.11 2.19
CA GLN A 2 24.55 -6.33 3.06
C GLN A 2 24.80 -7.08 4.38
N ASN A 3 23.81 -7.83 4.85
CA ASN A 3 23.98 -8.74 5.97
C ASN A 3 24.17 -10.18 5.47
N SER A 4 25.33 -10.74 5.78
CA SER A 4 25.69 -12.12 5.43
C SER A 4 25.19 -13.16 6.43
N ASN A 5 24.54 -12.75 7.52
CA ASN A 5 23.97 -13.67 8.50
C ASN A 5 22.52 -13.98 8.14
N VAL A 6 22.21 -15.27 8.08
CA VAL A 6 20.85 -15.78 7.92
C VAL A 6 20.51 -16.59 9.17
N GLU A 7 19.39 -16.26 9.81
CA GLU A 7 18.86 -17.03 10.93
C GLU A 7 17.73 -17.91 10.46
N LEU A 8 17.84 -19.19 10.68
CA LEU A 8 16.81 -20.18 10.40
C LEU A 8 16.10 -20.52 11.71
N MET A 9 14.78 -20.49 11.69
CA MET A 9 13.94 -21.02 12.74
C MET A 9 13.51 -22.45 12.35
N VAL A 10 14.06 -23.44 13.05
CA VAL A 10 13.69 -24.85 12.87
C VAL A 10 12.61 -25.20 13.88
N TYR A 11 11.57 -25.86 13.43
CA TYR A 11 10.47 -26.37 14.27
C TYR A 11 10.31 -27.88 14.08
N GLY A 12 10.22 -28.60 15.18
CA GLY A 12 10.01 -30.05 15.20
C GLY A 12 10.03 -30.58 16.62
N ASP A 13 9.59 -31.80 16.83
CA ASP A 13 9.54 -32.42 18.14
C ASP A 13 10.96 -32.50 18.77
N ASP A 14 11.15 -31.91 19.96
CA ASP A 14 12.37 -31.93 20.78
C ASP A 14 13.66 -31.50 20.05
N VAL A 15 13.58 -30.50 19.14
CA VAL A 15 14.75 -30.05 18.36
C VAL A 15 15.67 -29.09 19.14
N ALA A 16 15.22 -28.57 20.26
CA ALA A 16 15.93 -27.51 21.01
C ALA A 16 17.32 -27.94 21.47
N ASP A 17 17.47 -29.18 21.89
CA ASP A 17 18.71 -29.76 22.43
C ASP A 17 19.58 -30.45 21.36
N ASP A 18 19.13 -30.43 20.08
CA ASP A 18 19.90 -31.06 19.00
C ASP A 18 21.22 -30.37 18.71
N THR A 19 22.25 -31.17 18.45
CA THR A 19 23.53 -30.69 17.93
C THR A 19 23.43 -30.44 16.42
N VAL A 20 23.78 -29.21 16.00
CA VAL A 20 23.67 -28.80 14.60
C VAL A 20 24.98 -28.94 13.86
N SER A 21 24.96 -29.52 12.66
CA SER A 21 26.10 -29.58 11.73
C SER A 21 25.67 -29.38 10.28
N ILE A 22 26.60 -28.98 9.41
CA ILE A 22 26.36 -28.90 7.98
C ILE A 22 26.84 -30.19 7.33
N ALA A 23 25.93 -31.00 6.82
CA ALA A 23 26.25 -32.22 6.09
C ALA A 23 26.61 -31.95 4.61
N LYS A 24 26.03 -30.87 4.03
CA LYS A 24 26.32 -30.43 2.65
C LYS A 24 26.19 -28.91 2.57
N GLY A 25 27.18 -28.22 2.00
CA GLY A 25 27.18 -26.80 1.69
C GLY A 25 28.35 -26.02 2.28
N ASP A 26 28.56 -24.80 1.76
CA ASP A 26 29.72 -23.92 2.10
C ASP A 26 29.26 -22.76 3.02
N VAL A 27 28.57 -23.08 4.11
CA VAL A 27 28.16 -22.11 5.14
C VAL A 27 28.75 -22.47 6.48
N ILE A 28 28.91 -21.50 7.35
CA ILE A 28 29.43 -21.69 8.71
C ILE A 28 28.30 -21.45 9.70
N ILE A 29 28.06 -22.40 10.59
CA ILE A 29 27.17 -22.21 11.74
C ILE A 29 27.92 -21.29 12.73
N LYS A 30 27.37 -20.11 12.97
CA LYS A 30 27.89 -19.19 13.98
C LYS A 30 27.48 -19.61 15.37
N HIS A 31 26.22 -19.90 15.56
CA HIS A 31 25.66 -20.49 16.76
C HIS A 31 24.30 -21.09 16.49
N SER A 32 23.87 -21.94 17.39
CA SER A 32 22.49 -22.38 17.52
C SER A 32 21.98 -22.01 18.91
N GLN A 33 20.70 -21.66 19.01
CA GLN A 33 20.09 -21.22 20.26
C GLN A 33 18.69 -21.79 20.40
N ALA A 34 18.43 -22.48 21.50
CA ALA A 34 17.09 -22.81 21.97
C ALA A 34 16.50 -21.63 22.74
N LEU A 35 15.17 -21.50 22.74
CA LEU A 35 14.44 -20.59 23.62
C LEU A 35 13.66 -21.41 24.66
N ASP A 36 12.45 -20.96 25.02
CA ASP A 36 11.69 -21.62 26.09
C ASP A 36 11.00 -22.93 25.64
N SER A 37 10.65 -23.05 24.35
CA SER A 37 10.03 -24.24 23.80
C SER A 37 11.06 -25.27 23.37
N GLU A 38 10.86 -26.53 23.74
CA GLU A 38 11.66 -27.68 23.30
C GLU A 38 11.57 -27.96 21.79
N ASN A 39 10.59 -27.38 21.11
CA ASN A 39 10.29 -27.63 19.70
C ASN A 39 10.91 -26.61 18.74
N TYR A 40 11.65 -25.60 19.22
CA TYR A 40 12.26 -24.57 18.39
C TYR A 40 13.76 -24.50 18.57
N LEU A 41 14.48 -24.42 17.44
CA LEU A 41 15.91 -24.16 17.42
C LEU A 41 16.23 -23.06 16.41
N PHE A 42 16.92 -22.02 16.83
CA PHE A 42 17.38 -20.91 15.99
C PHE A 42 18.83 -21.14 15.59
N ILE A 43 19.10 -21.18 14.27
CA ILE A 43 20.43 -21.47 13.72
C ILE A 43 20.90 -20.27 12.92
N THR A 44 21.95 -19.59 13.36
CA THR A 44 22.57 -18.48 12.61
C THR A 44 23.69 -19.00 11.72
N LEU A 45 23.54 -18.79 10.42
CA LEU A 45 24.48 -19.16 9.38
C LEU A 45 25.24 -17.93 8.88
N ASP A 46 26.55 -18.03 8.70
CA ASP A 46 27.35 -17.09 7.92
C ASP A 46 27.36 -17.55 6.46
N THR A 47 26.74 -16.75 5.60
CA THR A 47 26.64 -17.00 4.16
C THR A 47 27.57 -16.09 3.34
N SER A 48 28.48 -15.35 3.96
CA SER A 48 29.35 -14.34 3.32
C SER A 48 30.21 -14.88 2.20
N LYS A 49 30.55 -16.16 2.24
CA LYS A 49 31.37 -16.86 1.24
C LYS A 49 30.58 -17.91 0.44
N ALA A 50 29.31 -18.08 0.76
CA ALA A 50 28.50 -19.11 0.13
C ALA A 50 27.99 -18.66 -1.25
N SER A 51 27.98 -19.58 -2.20
CA SER A 51 27.23 -19.47 -3.45
C SER A 51 25.82 -20.02 -3.29
N ALA A 52 24.95 -19.78 -4.29
CA ALA A 52 23.63 -20.41 -4.35
C ALA A 52 23.79 -21.95 -4.40
N GLN A 53 23.13 -22.64 -3.48
CA GLN A 53 23.29 -24.09 -3.32
C GLN A 53 22.16 -24.66 -2.44
N GLU A 54 22.00 -25.97 -2.50
CA GLU A 54 21.22 -26.71 -1.51
C GLU A 54 22.11 -27.06 -0.33
N LEU A 55 21.71 -26.58 0.85
CA LEU A 55 22.32 -26.95 2.13
C LEU A 55 21.60 -28.18 2.68
N VAL A 56 22.33 -29.08 3.32
CA VAL A 56 21.78 -30.13 4.19
C VAL A 56 22.25 -29.87 5.60
N ILE A 57 21.32 -29.45 6.45
CA ILE A 57 21.54 -29.18 7.86
C ILE A 57 21.16 -30.46 8.62
N LYS A 58 22.10 -31.00 9.38
CA LYS A 58 21.91 -32.19 10.18
C LYS A 58 21.70 -31.80 11.62
N LEU A 59 20.62 -32.24 12.20
CA LEU A 59 20.34 -32.21 13.62
C LEU A 59 20.60 -33.58 14.21
N THR A 60 21.34 -33.66 15.30
CA THR A 60 21.66 -34.90 15.99
C THR A 60 21.16 -34.79 17.42
N ASP A 61 20.20 -35.63 17.77
CA ASP A 61 19.64 -35.73 19.11
C ASP A 61 20.63 -36.36 20.09
N ASN A 62 20.36 -36.22 21.38
CA ASN A 62 21.17 -36.77 22.50
C ASN A 62 21.22 -38.31 22.48
N ASP A 63 20.26 -39.01 21.90
CA ASP A 63 20.27 -40.47 21.71
C ASP A 63 21.06 -40.94 20.47
N GLY A 64 21.57 -39.97 19.66
CA GLY A 64 22.31 -40.21 18.42
C GLY A 64 21.42 -40.35 17.19
N SER A 65 20.09 -40.14 17.28
CA SER A 65 19.21 -40.10 16.12
C SER A 65 19.50 -38.85 15.29
N ILE A 66 19.31 -38.96 13.96
CA ILE A 66 19.69 -37.91 13.01
C ILE A 66 18.46 -37.50 12.20
N ARG A 67 18.28 -36.19 12.10
CA ARG A 67 17.29 -35.55 11.21
C ARG A 67 18.01 -34.64 10.23
N ASP A 68 17.77 -34.80 8.95
CA ASP A 68 18.35 -33.94 7.88
C ASP A 68 17.29 -32.97 7.35
N PHE A 69 17.66 -31.70 7.27
CA PHE A 69 16.83 -30.64 6.69
C PHE A 69 17.50 -30.06 5.46
N SER A 70 16.80 -30.06 4.31
CA SER A 70 17.26 -29.37 3.13
C SER A 70 16.84 -27.89 3.17
N TYR A 71 17.78 -27.00 2.93
CA TYR A 71 17.53 -25.57 2.77
C TYR A 71 18.17 -25.06 1.50
N VAL A 72 17.39 -24.39 0.63
CA VAL A 72 17.89 -23.85 -0.63
C VAL A 72 18.32 -22.40 -0.43
N LEU A 73 19.64 -22.17 -0.46
CA LEU A 73 20.21 -20.83 -0.52
C LEU A 73 20.16 -20.37 -2.00
N LYS A 74 19.23 -19.46 -2.30
CA LYS A 74 19.02 -18.95 -3.67
C LYS A 74 19.99 -17.83 -4.00
N GLU A 75 20.33 -17.69 -5.28
CA GLU A 75 21.03 -16.51 -5.78
C GLU A 75 20.05 -15.34 -5.89
N ARG A 76 20.53 -14.14 -5.55
CA ARG A 76 19.75 -12.91 -5.75
C ARG A 76 19.70 -12.56 -7.25
N GLU A 77 18.59 -11.96 -7.67
CA GLU A 77 18.50 -11.37 -9.02
C GLU A 77 19.64 -10.37 -9.22
N GLN A 78 20.33 -10.46 -10.35
CA GLN A 78 21.41 -9.52 -10.67
C GLN A 78 20.87 -8.08 -10.68
N GLY A 79 21.52 -7.20 -9.91
CA GLY A 79 21.11 -5.81 -9.80
C GLY A 79 19.90 -5.57 -8.86
N SER A 80 19.46 -6.56 -8.09
CA SER A 80 18.30 -6.41 -7.17
C SER A 80 18.46 -5.27 -6.17
N ALA A 81 19.67 -4.97 -5.72
CA ALA A 81 19.96 -3.83 -4.85
C ALA A 81 19.65 -2.46 -5.50
N SER A 82 19.61 -2.38 -6.83
CA SER A 82 19.24 -1.19 -7.59
C SER A 82 17.73 -1.11 -7.90
N ARG A 83 16.93 -2.00 -7.33
CA ARG A 83 15.48 -2.05 -7.53
C ARG A 83 14.84 -0.72 -7.17
N VAL A 84 14.09 -0.16 -8.11
CA VAL A 84 13.33 1.08 -7.91
C VAL A 84 11.90 0.70 -7.48
N GLY A 85 11.44 1.29 -6.40
CA GLY A 85 10.08 1.15 -5.92
C GLY A 85 9.09 2.04 -6.69
N PHE A 86 7.81 1.96 -6.27
CA PHE A 86 6.80 2.88 -6.78
C PHE A 86 7.10 4.33 -6.35
N GLY A 87 6.59 5.31 -7.09
CA GLY A 87 6.89 6.71 -6.83
C GLY A 87 5.87 7.69 -7.39
N PRO A 88 6.14 9.01 -7.35
CA PRO A 88 5.18 10.06 -7.68
C PRO A 88 4.63 10.03 -9.11
N ALA A 89 5.29 9.36 -10.06
CA ALA A 89 4.77 9.17 -11.42
C ALA A 89 3.75 8.03 -11.51
N ASP A 90 3.75 7.12 -10.54
CA ASP A 90 2.91 5.94 -10.51
C ASP A 90 1.46 6.23 -10.10
N ALA A 91 0.62 5.24 -10.31
CA ALA A 91 -0.74 5.17 -9.79
C ALA A 91 -1.03 3.73 -9.34
N ILE A 92 -1.50 3.59 -8.11
CA ILE A 92 -1.74 2.31 -7.45
C ILE A 92 -3.20 1.91 -7.60
N TYR A 93 -3.43 0.66 -7.99
CA TYR A 93 -4.76 0.03 -7.96
C TYR A 93 -4.83 -0.93 -6.77
N LEU A 94 -5.63 -0.56 -5.75
CA LEU A 94 -5.86 -1.40 -4.57
C LEU A 94 -6.93 -2.44 -4.87
N ILE A 95 -6.60 -3.70 -4.69
CA ILE A 95 -7.47 -4.85 -4.96
C ILE A 95 -7.71 -5.65 -3.68
N ALA A 96 -8.99 -6.02 -3.41
CA ALA A 96 -9.33 -7.12 -2.51
C ALA A 96 -9.39 -8.40 -3.36
N PRO A 97 -8.39 -9.30 -3.30
CA PRO A 97 -8.29 -10.44 -4.22
C PRO A 97 -9.54 -11.29 -4.24
N ASP A 98 -10.05 -11.66 -3.06
CA ASP A 98 -11.28 -12.45 -2.89
C ASP A 98 -12.52 -11.86 -3.57
N ARG A 99 -12.53 -10.54 -3.86
CA ARG A 99 -13.67 -9.78 -4.35
C ARG A 99 -13.49 -9.20 -5.75
N PHE A 100 -12.34 -9.43 -6.37
CA PHE A 100 -12.01 -8.85 -7.66
C PHE A 100 -12.42 -9.74 -8.84
N ALA A 101 -11.90 -10.96 -8.90
CA ALA A 101 -12.27 -11.93 -9.93
C ALA A 101 -11.86 -13.35 -9.53
N ASN A 102 -12.71 -14.33 -9.86
CA ASN A 102 -12.44 -15.75 -9.68
C ASN A 102 -11.99 -16.35 -11.02
N GLY A 103 -10.69 -16.61 -11.12
CA GLY A 103 -10.08 -17.22 -12.32
C GLY A 103 -9.93 -18.75 -12.19
N ASN A 104 -9.88 -19.27 -10.97
CA ASN A 104 -9.73 -20.71 -10.71
C ASN A 104 -10.71 -21.20 -9.64
N LYS A 105 -11.79 -21.82 -10.03
CA LYS A 105 -12.81 -22.34 -9.10
C LYS A 105 -12.36 -23.56 -8.29
N GLU A 106 -11.25 -24.20 -8.67
CA GLU A 106 -10.78 -25.41 -7.99
C GLU A 106 -10.16 -25.09 -6.64
N ASN A 107 -9.69 -23.85 -6.44
CA ASN A 107 -9.11 -23.37 -5.18
C ASN A 107 -10.11 -22.64 -4.26
N ASP A 108 -11.37 -22.45 -4.67
CA ASP A 108 -12.39 -21.81 -3.84
C ASP A 108 -12.52 -22.46 -2.45
N ASN A 109 -12.35 -23.80 -2.38
CA ASN A 109 -12.43 -24.59 -1.15
C ASN A 109 -11.26 -25.56 -1.09
N VAL A 110 -10.45 -25.44 -0.04
CA VAL A 110 -9.27 -26.28 0.18
C VAL A 110 -9.48 -27.13 1.42
N GLU A 111 -9.19 -28.43 1.34
CA GLU A 111 -9.31 -29.34 2.46
C GLU A 111 -8.44 -28.90 3.65
N GLY A 112 -8.98 -28.95 4.84
CA GLY A 112 -8.30 -28.53 6.07
C GLY A 112 -8.42 -27.03 6.38
N TYR A 113 -9.01 -26.22 5.49
CA TYR A 113 -9.27 -24.80 5.74
C TYR A 113 -10.74 -24.57 6.11
N GLY A 114 -10.96 -23.81 7.18
CA GLY A 114 -12.28 -23.27 7.52
C GLY A 114 -12.73 -22.17 6.53
N ASP A 115 -13.90 -21.60 6.77
CA ASP A 115 -14.46 -20.48 6.00
C ASP A 115 -14.60 -20.79 4.49
N PRO A 116 -15.49 -21.75 4.11
CA PRO A 116 -15.70 -22.13 2.72
C PRO A 116 -16.28 -20.98 1.90
N ALA A 117 -16.05 -21.01 0.58
CA ALA A 117 -16.57 -20.01 -0.34
C ALA A 117 -18.10 -19.91 -0.27
N ASN A 118 -18.60 -18.71 0.00
CA ASN A 118 -20.02 -18.40 0.11
C ASN A 118 -20.30 -16.97 -0.33
N ARG A 119 -20.47 -16.76 -1.61
CA ARG A 119 -20.71 -15.45 -2.23
C ARG A 119 -22.01 -14.77 -1.78
N SER A 120 -22.95 -15.49 -1.17
CA SER A 120 -24.18 -14.91 -0.62
C SER A 120 -24.00 -14.29 0.77
N PHE A 121 -22.87 -14.55 1.44
CA PHE A 121 -22.54 -13.99 2.74
C PHE A 121 -21.44 -12.94 2.60
N LYS A 122 -21.77 -11.67 2.76
CA LYS A 122 -20.86 -10.54 2.60
C LYS A 122 -19.55 -10.62 3.41
N GLY A 123 -19.55 -11.31 4.53
CA GLY A 123 -18.37 -11.55 5.37
C GLY A 123 -17.63 -12.85 5.06
N GLY A 124 -18.13 -13.67 4.12
CA GLY A 124 -17.51 -14.93 3.70
C GLY A 124 -16.49 -14.72 2.58
N ARG A 125 -15.84 -15.81 2.20
CA ARG A 125 -15.00 -15.83 1.00
C ARG A 125 -15.88 -15.90 -0.25
N HIS A 126 -15.51 -15.20 -1.30
CA HIS A 126 -16.23 -15.17 -2.57
C HIS A 126 -15.48 -15.90 -3.70
N GLY A 127 -14.21 -16.29 -3.45
CA GLY A 127 -13.43 -17.13 -4.36
C GLY A 127 -12.62 -16.36 -5.40
N GLY A 128 -12.48 -15.04 -5.28
CA GLY A 128 -11.52 -14.31 -6.11
C GLY A 128 -10.08 -14.70 -5.76
N ASP A 129 -9.17 -14.71 -6.76
CA ASP A 129 -7.87 -15.34 -6.67
C ASP A 129 -6.78 -14.68 -7.54
N ILE A 130 -5.56 -15.23 -7.47
CA ILE A 130 -4.41 -14.79 -8.28
C ILE A 130 -4.71 -14.91 -9.77
N GLN A 131 -5.33 -16.01 -10.19
CA GLN A 131 -5.64 -16.21 -11.61
C GLN A 131 -6.61 -15.16 -12.13
N GLY A 132 -7.61 -14.78 -11.33
CA GLY A 132 -8.54 -13.70 -11.67
C GLY A 132 -7.85 -12.34 -11.83
N ILE A 133 -6.82 -12.05 -11.02
CA ILE A 133 -5.98 -10.84 -11.22
C ILE A 133 -5.18 -10.98 -12.52
N VAL A 134 -4.55 -12.13 -12.76
CA VAL A 134 -3.75 -12.41 -13.98
C VAL A 134 -4.58 -12.22 -15.24
N ASP A 135 -5.82 -12.70 -15.26
CA ASP A 135 -6.73 -12.63 -16.43
C ASP A 135 -7.14 -11.18 -16.74
N ASN A 136 -7.12 -10.29 -15.73
CA ASN A 136 -7.53 -8.90 -15.87
C ASN A 136 -6.37 -7.88 -15.83
N LEU A 137 -5.11 -8.32 -15.95
CA LEU A 137 -3.94 -7.42 -16.00
C LEU A 137 -4.01 -6.42 -17.16
N ASP A 138 -4.58 -6.80 -18.29
CA ASP A 138 -4.73 -5.89 -19.43
C ASP A 138 -5.72 -4.76 -19.14
N TYR A 139 -6.83 -5.06 -18.45
CA TYR A 139 -7.75 -4.03 -17.98
C TYR A 139 -7.03 -3.02 -17.06
N ILE A 140 -6.29 -3.50 -16.07
CA ILE A 140 -5.58 -2.67 -15.09
C ILE A 140 -4.58 -1.74 -15.80
N ARG A 141 -3.75 -2.31 -16.69
CA ARG A 141 -2.79 -1.55 -17.50
C ARG A 141 -3.48 -0.54 -18.40
N ASP A 142 -4.54 -0.93 -19.10
CA ASP A 142 -5.25 -0.09 -20.08
C ASP A 142 -6.01 1.05 -19.39
N MET A 143 -6.40 0.90 -18.14
CA MET A 143 -6.90 1.98 -17.31
C MET A 143 -5.81 3.02 -16.99
N GLY A 144 -4.53 2.63 -17.01
CA GLY A 144 -3.39 3.49 -16.75
C GLY A 144 -2.78 3.31 -15.36
N PHE A 145 -3.12 2.24 -14.64
CA PHE A 145 -2.45 1.90 -13.39
C PHE A 145 -1.09 1.28 -13.66
N THR A 146 -0.11 1.64 -12.84
CA THR A 146 1.29 1.17 -12.95
C THR A 146 1.71 0.29 -11.77
N GLN A 147 0.88 0.24 -10.73
CA GLN A 147 1.12 -0.57 -9.54
C GLN A 147 -0.18 -1.26 -9.13
N ILE A 148 -0.09 -2.48 -8.64
CA ILE A 148 -1.16 -3.20 -7.97
C ILE A 148 -0.75 -3.37 -6.51
N TRP A 149 -1.60 -2.93 -5.58
CA TRP A 149 -1.54 -3.30 -4.18
C TRP A 149 -2.72 -4.22 -3.90
N THR A 150 -2.43 -5.46 -3.49
CA THR A 150 -3.46 -6.39 -3.02
C THR A 150 -3.58 -6.32 -1.50
N MET A 151 -4.81 -6.43 -0.95
CA MET A 151 -4.96 -6.81 0.46
C MET A 151 -4.14 -8.08 0.72
N PRO A 152 -3.77 -8.41 2.00
CA PRO A 152 -2.85 -9.50 2.29
C PRO A 152 -3.28 -10.81 1.65
N MET A 153 -2.33 -11.48 1.00
CA MET A 153 -2.54 -12.77 0.33
C MET A 153 -1.85 -13.92 1.07
N LEU A 154 -1.12 -13.63 2.15
CA LEU A 154 -0.53 -14.66 3.01
C LEU A 154 -1.60 -15.54 3.65
N GLU A 155 -1.21 -16.76 4.01
CA GLU A 155 -2.13 -17.73 4.60
C GLU A 155 -2.91 -17.12 5.78
N ASN A 156 -4.23 -17.28 5.72
CA ASN A 156 -5.16 -16.87 6.76
C ASN A 156 -6.12 -18.04 7.06
N ALA A 157 -5.62 -19.05 7.76
CA ALA A 157 -6.37 -20.26 8.08
C ALA A 157 -7.33 -20.05 9.27
N MET A 158 -8.02 -18.92 9.29
CA MET A 158 -9.07 -18.62 10.28
C MET A 158 -10.40 -19.24 9.87
N ASP A 159 -11.24 -19.56 10.86
CA ASP A 159 -12.53 -20.25 10.65
C ASP A 159 -13.60 -19.33 10.06
N LYS A 160 -13.43 -18.01 10.12
CA LYS A 160 -14.37 -17.00 9.62
C LYS A 160 -13.65 -15.74 9.19
N TYR A 161 -14.24 -15.01 8.24
CA TYR A 161 -13.76 -13.74 7.73
C TYR A 161 -12.35 -13.80 7.14
N SER A 162 -11.86 -14.97 6.79
CA SER A 162 -10.49 -15.18 6.30
C SER A 162 -10.19 -14.45 4.98
N TYR A 163 -11.22 -14.01 4.27
CA TYR A 163 -11.10 -13.31 2.98
C TYR A 163 -10.27 -12.03 3.04
N HIS A 164 -10.21 -11.38 4.22
CA HIS A 164 -9.53 -10.09 4.35
C HIS A 164 -7.99 -10.20 4.44
N GLY A 165 -7.45 -11.37 4.82
CA GLY A 165 -6.01 -11.63 4.84
C GLY A 165 -5.24 -11.13 6.09
N TYR A 166 -5.82 -10.24 6.92
CA TYR A 166 -5.09 -9.57 8.02
C TYR A 166 -4.83 -10.44 9.26
N SER A 167 -5.32 -11.67 9.32
CA SER A 167 -5.05 -12.63 10.41
C SER A 167 -4.09 -13.72 9.93
N THR A 168 -2.84 -13.34 9.62
CA THR A 168 -1.81 -14.22 9.04
C THR A 168 -1.55 -15.43 9.92
N THR A 169 -1.54 -16.63 9.32
CA THR A 169 -1.21 -17.89 10.00
C THR A 169 0.08 -18.55 9.50
N ASP A 170 0.62 -18.11 8.37
CA ASP A 170 1.95 -18.46 7.87
C ASP A 170 2.51 -17.30 7.02
N TYR A 171 3.66 -16.76 7.42
CA TYR A 171 4.31 -15.61 6.77
C TYR A 171 5.06 -15.96 5.47
N TYR A 172 5.32 -17.25 5.20
CA TYR A 172 6.06 -17.70 4.03
C TYR A 172 5.19 -18.43 2.99
N LYS A 173 3.87 -18.42 3.21
CA LYS A 173 2.92 -19.15 2.37
C LYS A 173 1.78 -18.26 1.91
N ILE A 174 1.51 -18.25 0.61
CA ILE A 174 0.29 -17.69 0.06
C ILE A 174 -0.89 -18.57 0.48
N ASP A 175 -2.02 -17.97 0.82
CA ASP A 175 -3.25 -18.70 1.15
C ASP A 175 -3.66 -19.56 -0.07
N PRO A 176 -3.79 -20.88 0.08
CA PRO A 176 -4.03 -21.77 -1.05
C PRO A 176 -5.38 -21.51 -1.75
N ARG A 177 -6.28 -20.77 -1.11
CA ARG A 177 -7.54 -20.33 -1.71
C ARG A 177 -7.36 -19.10 -2.61
N PHE A 178 -6.21 -18.45 -2.58
CA PHE A 178 -5.77 -17.47 -3.58
C PHE A 178 -4.85 -18.09 -4.64
N GLY A 179 -4.11 -19.12 -4.28
CA GLY A 179 -3.13 -19.81 -5.12
C GLY A 179 -1.91 -20.27 -4.34
N SER A 180 -0.79 -20.41 -5.03
CA SER A 180 0.49 -20.84 -4.48
C SER A 180 1.53 -19.71 -4.49
N ASN A 181 2.67 -19.91 -3.79
CA ASN A 181 3.82 -19.03 -3.88
C ASN A 181 4.31 -18.86 -5.32
N ASP A 182 4.36 -19.96 -6.08
CA ASP A 182 4.82 -19.92 -7.48
C ASP A 182 3.85 -19.13 -8.37
N GLU A 183 2.54 -19.23 -8.15
CA GLU A 183 1.54 -18.42 -8.87
C GLU A 183 1.63 -16.94 -8.53
N PHE A 184 1.90 -16.60 -7.26
CA PHE A 184 2.11 -15.20 -6.86
C PHE A 184 3.39 -14.62 -7.49
N ILE A 185 4.49 -15.39 -7.51
CA ILE A 185 5.74 -15.01 -8.18
C ILE A 185 5.49 -14.84 -9.69
N ALA A 186 4.73 -15.74 -10.31
CA ALA A 186 4.37 -15.67 -11.73
C ALA A 186 3.46 -14.47 -12.03
N LEU A 187 2.50 -14.14 -11.15
CA LEU A 187 1.69 -12.92 -11.24
C LEU A 187 2.59 -11.68 -11.28
N SER A 188 3.54 -11.58 -10.34
CA SER A 188 4.45 -10.43 -10.28
C SER A 188 5.31 -10.30 -11.55
N ALA A 189 5.88 -11.41 -12.03
CA ALA A 189 6.66 -11.44 -13.26
C ALA A 189 5.81 -11.03 -14.49
N LYS A 190 4.57 -11.53 -14.59
CA LYS A 190 3.66 -11.20 -15.69
C LYS A 190 3.20 -9.74 -15.63
N ALA A 191 2.89 -9.21 -14.45
CA ALA A 191 2.56 -7.81 -14.25
C ALA A 191 3.73 -6.90 -14.66
N LYS A 192 4.95 -7.20 -14.20
CA LYS A 192 6.20 -6.50 -14.57
C LYS A 192 6.42 -6.48 -16.08
N SER A 193 6.15 -7.59 -16.78
CA SER A 193 6.26 -7.65 -18.24
C SER A 193 5.29 -6.73 -18.98
N LYS A 194 4.22 -6.30 -18.30
CA LYS A 194 3.21 -5.34 -18.79
C LYS A 194 3.44 -3.91 -18.26
N GLY A 195 4.54 -3.66 -17.54
CA GLY A 195 4.85 -2.36 -16.93
C GLY A 195 4.05 -2.06 -15.66
N VAL A 196 3.57 -3.09 -14.97
CA VAL A 196 2.82 -2.98 -13.72
C VAL A 196 3.60 -3.66 -12.60
N GLY A 197 3.88 -2.95 -11.51
CA GLY A 197 4.54 -3.50 -10.33
C GLY A 197 3.55 -4.09 -9.32
N ILE A 198 4.06 -4.89 -8.39
CA ILE A 198 3.27 -5.47 -7.28
C ILE A 198 3.77 -4.89 -5.96
N ILE A 199 2.84 -4.36 -5.17
CA ILE A 199 3.04 -3.90 -3.79
C ILE A 199 2.40 -4.95 -2.88
N MET A 200 3.18 -5.51 -1.97
CA MET A 200 2.70 -6.51 -1.02
C MET A 200 2.27 -5.85 0.28
N ASP A 201 1.11 -6.23 0.78
CA ASP A 201 0.61 -5.83 2.11
C ASP A 201 1.22 -6.74 3.19
N MET A 202 1.89 -6.17 4.17
CA MET A 202 2.55 -6.90 5.25
C MET A 202 2.00 -6.49 6.61
N VAL A 203 1.61 -7.48 7.40
CA VAL A 203 1.10 -7.34 8.77
C VAL A 203 2.22 -7.66 9.74
N LEU A 204 2.81 -6.64 10.37
CA LEU A 204 3.92 -6.80 11.31
C LEU A 204 3.49 -6.82 12.78
N ASN A 205 2.28 -6.31 13.05
CA ASN A 205 1.80 -6.09 14.41
C ASN A 205 1.24 -7.35 15.08
N HIS A 206 0.51 -8.17 14.36
CA HIS A 206 -0.26 -9.27 14.92
C HIS A 206 -0.34 -10.46 13.98
N ILE A 207 -0.82 -11.59 14.51
CA ILE A 207 -1.07 -12.84 13.79
C ILE A 207 -2.52 -13.26 13.95
N GLY A 208 -2.95 -14.28 13.19
CA GLY A 208 -4.23 -14.95 13.43
C GLY A 208 -4.16 -15.89 14.65
N SER A 209 -5.24 -16.00 15.41
CA SER A 209 -5.27 -16.90 16.60
C SER A 209 -5.13 -18.39 16.24
N ASN A 210 -5.22 -18.77 14.96
CA ASN A 210 -4.94 -20.13 14.50
C ASN A 210 -3.47 -20.34 14.10
N HIS A 211 -2.62 -19.30 14.20
CA HIS A 211 -1.18 -19.43 13.96
C HIS A 211 -0.54 -20.46 14.89
N LEU A 212 0.45 -21.21 14.38
CA LEU A 212 1.17 -22.21 15.16
C LEU A 212 1.70 -21.66 16.49
N TRP A 213 2.20 -20.43 16.49
CA TRP A 213 2.73 -19.77 17.69
C TRP A 213 1.73 -19.57 18.83
N MET A 214 0.43 -19.71 18.58
CA MET A 214 -0.59 -19.70 19.64
C MET A 214 -0.76 -21.08 20.32
N LYS A 215 -0.28 -22.15 19.68
CA LYS A 215 -0.28 -23.51 20.24
C LYS A 215 1.05 -23.86 20.88
N ASP A 216 2.12 -23.44 20.25
CA ASP A 216 3.50 -23.69 20.67
C ASP A 216 4.32 -22.44 20.37
N THR A 217 4.60 -21.66 21.40
CA THR A 217 5.28 -20.36 21.29
C THR A 217 6.78 -20.56 21.46
N PRO A 218 7.65 -20.01 20.58
CA PRO A 218 9.11 -20.17 20.72
C PRO A 218 9.66 -19.70 22.07
N SER A 219 9.09 -18.60 22.62
CA SER A 219 9.40 -18.09 23.96
C SER A 219 8.19 -17.43 24.61
N HIS A 220 8.19 -17.33 25.94
CA HIS A 220 7.09 -16.73 26.71
C HIS A 220 6.82 -15.26 26.40
N ASP A 221 7.80 -14.56 25.86
CA ASP A 221 7.73 -13.15 25.48
C ASP A 221 7.48 -12.92 23.98
N TRP A 222 7.12 -13.97 23.20
CA TRP A 222 6.84 -13.88 21.75
C TRP A 222 5.57 -13.09 21.42
N ILE A 223 4.56 -13.28 22.27
CA ILE A 223 3.25 -12.62 22.17
C ILE A 223 3.08 -11.67 23.35
N ASN A 224 2.67 -10.44 23.10
CA ASN A 224 2.44 -9.45 24.13
C ASN A 224 1.35 -9.92 25.12
N ASN A 225 1.43 -9.41 26.37
CA ASN A 225 0.57 -9.80 27.49
C ASN A 225 0.62 -11.30 27.82
N ASN A 226 1.79 -11.96 27.60
CA ASN A 226 1.99 -13.40 27.81
C ASN A 226 0.91 -14.26 27.10
N GLY A 227 0.58 -13.91 25.85
CA GLY A 227 -0.41 -14.62 25.05
C GLY A 227 -1.87 -14.48 25.51
N LYS A 228 -2.16 -13.49 26.37
CA LYS A 228 -3.52 -13.23 26.88
C LYS A 228 -4.09 -11.97 26.24
N PHE A 229 -5.33 -12.03 25.82
CA PHE A 229 -6.03 -10.89 25.26
C PHE A 229 -6.12 -9.72 26.24
N VAL A 230 -5.53 -8.60 25.87
CA VAL A 230 -5.74 -7.28 26.44
C VAL A 230 -5.92 -6.33 25.27
N GLY A 231 -7.09 -5.71 25.15
CA GLY A 231 -7.38 -4.83 23.99
C GLY A 231 -6.49 -3.59 23.97
N THR A 232 -6.02 -3.20 22.79
CA THR A 232 -5.31 -1.94 22.61
C THR A 232 -6.21 -0.74 22.89
N THR A 233 -5.63 0.32 23.44
CA THR A 233 -6.36 1.59 23.71
C THR A 233 -6.70 2.35 22.44
N HIS A 234 -6.07 2.04 21.29
CA HIS A 234 -6.13 2.80 20.04
C HIS A 234 -5.73 4.28 20.17
N LYS A 235 -5.07 4.68 21.26
CA LYS A 235 -4.59 6.05 21.50
C LYS A 235 -3.16 6.22 20.98
N ARG A 236 -3.01 6.21 19.65
CA ARG A 236 -1.74 6.29 18.94
C ARG A 236 -0.92 7.53 19.26
N GLU A 237 -1.58 8.61 19.68
CA GLU A 237 -0.94 9.88 20.03
C GLU A 237 0.09 9.71 21.15
N ALA A 238 -0.08 8.72 22.03
CA ALA A 238 0.87 8.43 23.12
C ALA A 238 2.29 8.12 22.64
N LEU A 239 2.46 7.67 21.38
CA LEU A 239 3.79 7.29 20.87
C LEU A 239 4.72 8.49 20.58
N HIS A 240 4.17 9.66 20.39
CA HIS A 240 4.91 10.88 20.01
C HIS A 240 4.51 12.10 20.85
N ASP A 241 3.62 11.92 21.82
CA ASP A 241 3.28 12.94 22.80
C ASP A 241 4.41 13.10 23.83
N PRO A 242 5.06 14.27 23.93
CA PRO A 242 6.14 14.50 24.92
C PRO A 242 5.64 14.46 26.36
N HIS A 243 4.34 14.41 26.59
CA HIS A 243 3.71 14.36 27.94
C HIS A 243 3.15 12.99 28.27
N ALA A 244 3.20 12.02 27.33
CA ALA A 244 2.64 10.69 27.55
C ALA A 244 3.38 9.92 28.65
N ILE A 245 2.63 9.13 29.41
CA ILE A 245 3.18 8.22 30.40
C ILE A 245 3.36 6.80 29.84
N ASN A 246 4.33 6.06 30.36
CA ASN A 246 4.68 4.72 29.84
C ASN A 246 3.50 3.73 29.85
N SER A 247 2.55 3.85 30.78
CA SER A 247 1.38 2.95 30.79
C SER A 247 0.47 3.17 29.59
N ASP A 248 0.34 4.40 29.09
CA ASP A 248 -0.50 4.72 27.93
C ASP A 248 0.20 4.28 26.64
N ILE A 249 1.53 4.46 26.56
CA ILE A 249 2.34 3.95 25.45
C ILE A 249 2.17 2.43 25.34
N LYS A 250 2.38 1.69 26.45
CA LYS A 250 2.21 0.24 26.48
C LYS A 250 0.76 -0.20 26.25
N GLY A 251 -0.21 0.55 26.76
CA GLY A 251 -1.62 0.26 26.53
C GLY A 251 -2.03 0.36 25.07
N PHE A 252 -1.27 1.11 24.26
CA PHE A 252 -1.41 1.18 22.82
C PHE A 252 -0.62 0.08 22.12
N SER A 253 0.73 0.02 22.33
CA SER A 253 1.65 -0.81 21.55
C SER A 253 1.62 -2.30 21.91
N ASP A 254 1.20 -2.67 23.13
CA ASP A 254 1.21 -4.05 23.59
C ASP A 254 -0.20 -4.67 23.59
N GLY A 255 -1.21 -3.92 23.13
CA GLY A 255 -2.60 -4.36 23.12
C GLY A 255 -3.02 -5.00 21.80
N TRP A 256 -3.85 -6.05 21.89
CA TRP A 256 -4.39 -6.73 20.73
C TRP A 256 -5.58 -5.96 20.12
N PHE A 257 -5.74 -6.00 18.82
CA PHE A 257 -6.91 -5.41 18.16
C PHE A 257 -8.22 -6.11 18.57
N VAL A 258 -8.24 -7.41 18.48
CA VAL A 258 -9.36 -8.28 18.86
C VAL A 258 -8.81 -9.62 19.35
N PRO A 259 -9.62 -10.45 20.05
CA PRO A 259 -9.14 -11.75 20.56
C PRO A 259 -8.58 -12.71 19.50
N THR A 260 -8.98 -12.53 18.24
CA THR A 260 -8.53 -13.37 17.11
C THR A 260 -7.29 -12.82 16.39
N MET A 261 -6.73 -11.69 16.88
CA MET A 261 -5.51 -11.04 16.35
C MET A 261 -4.49 -10.83 17.48
N PRO A 262 -3.80 -11.90 17.92
CA PRO A 262 -2.74 -11.83 18.93
C PRO A 262 -1.62 -10.89 18.54
N ASP A 263 -1.25 -9.99 19.44
CA ASP A 263 -0.26 -8.95 19.23
C ASP A 263 1.16 -9.49 19.47
N LEU A 264 2.04 -9.29 18.50
CA LEU A 264 3.43 -9.77 18.51
C LEU A 264 4.34 -8.86 19.34
N ASN A 265 5.30 -9.43 20.06
CA ASN A 265 6.31 -8.66 20.77
C ASN A 265 7.60 -8.55 19.95
N GLN A 266 7.67 -7.59 19.07
CA GLN A 266 8.82 -7.37 18.18
C GLN A 266 10.09 -6.93 18.92
N ARG A 267 10.04 -6.69 20.24
CA ARG A 267 11.24 -6.49 21.09
C ARG A 267 12.04 -7.78 21.27
N ASN A 268 11.41 -8.96 21.01
CA ASN A 268 12.16 -10.20 20.92
C ASN A 268 13.03 -10.20 19.65
N PRO A 269 14.37 -10.35 19.76
CA PRO A 269 15.28 -10.17 18.62
C PRO A 269 15.13 -11.24 17.53
N HIS A 270 14.72 -12.46 17.89
CA HIS A 270 14.49 -13.54 16.92
C HIS A 270 13.22 -13.29 16.12
N LEU A 271 12.15 -12.82 16.78
CA LEU A 271 10.92 -12.43 16.09
C LEU A 271 11.17 -11.22 15.17
N ALA A 272 11.88 -10.19 15.65
CA ALA A 272 12.24 -9.04 14.84
C ALA A 272 13.02 -9.46 13.59
N ASN A 273 14.03 -10.31 13.75
CA ASN A 273 14.84 -10.81 12.64
C ASN A 273 14.03 -11.70 11.68
N TYR A 274 13.12 -12.53 12.19
CA TYR A 274 12.21 -13.33 11.37
C TYR A 274 11.35 -12.44 10.45
N LEU A 275 10.73 -11.38 10.98
CA LEU A 275 9.90 -10.45 10.20
C LEU A 275 10.71 -9.64 9.18
N ILE A 276 11.96 -9.25 9.53
CA ILE A 276 12.88 -8.58 8.60
C ILE A 276 13.26 -9.51 7.44
N GLN A 277 13.70 -10.73 7.76
CA GLN A 277 14.09 -11.71 6.73
C GLN A 277 12.92 -12.11 5.85
N ASN A 278 11.73 -12.23 6.42
CA ASN A 278 10.51 -12.50 5.66
C ASN A 278 10.24 -11.41 4.60
N ALA A 279 10.33 -10.14 4.98
CA ALA A 279 10.12 -9.03 4.03
C ALA A 279 11.16 -9.08 2.89
N ILE A 280 12.45 -9.25 3.21
CA ILE A 280 13.52 -9.35 2.21
C ILE A 280 13.29 -10.58 1.30
N TRP A 281 12.86 -11.70 1.87
CA TRP A 281 12.58 -12.92 1.11
C TRP A 281 11.46 -12.71 0.08
N TRP A 282 10.38 -12.02 0.45
CA TRP A 282 9.30 -11.72 -0.48
C TRP A 282 9.72 -10.72 -1.55
N VAL A 283 10.47 -9.67 -1.18
CA VAL A 283 11.02 -8.70 -2.16
C VAL A 283 11.86 -9.41 -3.22
N GLU A 284 12.75 -10.32 -2.81
CA GLU A 284 13.60 -11.07 -3.74
C GLU A 284 12.83 -12.13 -4.52
N SER A 285 12.01 -12.94 -3.84
CA SER A 285 11.34 -14.08 -4.48
C SER A 285 10.27 -13.66 -5.48
N ALA A 286 9.50 -12.62 -5.17
CA ALA A 286 8.43 -12.14 -6.03
C ALA A 286 8.83 -10.92 -6.89
N GLY A 287 10.02 -10.34 -6.68
CA GLY A 287 10.44 -9.16 -7.43
C GLY A 287 9.55 -7.94 -7.19
N LEU A 288 9.13 -7.72 -5.94
CA LEU A 288 8.20 -6.66 -5.56
C LEU A 288 8.69 -5.26 -5.95
N SER A 289 7.75 -4.37 -6.23
CA SER A 289 7.99 -2.93 -6.44
C SER A 289 7.73 -2.07 -5.22
N GLY A 290 7.20 -2.65 -4.15
CA GLY A 290 6.94 -1.94 -2.90
C GLY A 290 6.31 -2.83 -1.84
N ILE A 291 6.21 -2.26 -0.64
CA ILE A 291 5.51 -2.84 0.50
C ILE A 291 4.54 -1.80 1.06
N ARG A 292 3.33 -2.22 1.41
CA ARG A 292 2.45 -1.50 2.32
C ARG A 292 2.50 -2.20 3.67
N VAL A 293 2.70 -1.44 4.73
CA VAL A 293 2.70 -1.97 6.09
C VAL A 293 1.39 -1.60 6.78
N ASP A 294 0.66 -2.65 7.15
CA ASP A 294 -0.57 -2.55 7.91
C ASP A 294 -0.33 -1.98 9.31
N THR A 295 -1.23 -1.11 9.76
CA THR A 295 -1.20 -0.56 11.14
C THR A 295 0.19 -0.12 11.59
N TYR A 296 0.91 0.65 10.77
CA TYR A 296 2.35 0.90 10.89
C TYR A 296 2.79 1.38 12.27
N SER A 297 2.00 2.21 12.96
CA SER A 297 2.40 2.76 14.27
C SER A 297 2.21 1.80 15.46
N TYR A 298 1.51 0.68 15.28
CA TYR A 298 1.18 -0.21 16.41
C TYR A 298 2.33 -1.12 16.88
N PRO A 299 3.17 -1.71 16.01
CA PRO A 299 4.33 -2.46 16.43
C PRO A 299 5.33 -1.62 17.26
N ASP A 300 6.26 -2.29 17.93
CA ASP A 300 7.33 -1.61 18.67
C ASP A 300 8.06 -0.58 17.81
N LYS A 301 8.17 0.65 18.30
CA LYS A 301 8.71 1.79 17.56
C LYS A 301 10.18 1.60 17.13
N ALA A 302 11.00 0.98 18.00
CA ALA A 302 12.42 0.71 17.71
C ALA A 302 12.54 -0.41 16.65
N PHE A 303 11.68 -1.43 16.74
CA PHE A 303 11.61 -2.46 15.72
C PHE A 303 11.23 -1.89 14.34
N LEU A 304 10.24 -0.99 14.27
CA LEU A 304 9.83 -0.38 13.00
C LEU A 304 11.00 0.33 12.31
N SER A 305 11.77 1.11 13.06
CA SER A 305 12.99 1.74 12.54
C SER A 305 14.01 0.69 12.07
N GLN A 306 14.25 -0.34 12.87
CA GLN A 306 15.16 -1.42 12.51
C GLN A 306 14.72 -2.17 11.25
N TRP A 307 13.44 -2.51 11.16
CA TRP A 307 12.87 -3.24 10.02
C TRP A 307 12.98 -2.42 8.72
N THR A 308 12.58 -1.15 8.78
CA THR A 308 12.64 -0.28 7.61
C THR A 308 14.07 -0.03 7.16
N ASN A 309 14.98 0.35 8.09
CA ASN A 309 16.40 0.54 7.77
C ASN A 309 17.02 -0.69 7.12
N ARG A 310 16.74 -1.89 7.63
CA ARG A 310 17.30 -3.14 7.08
C ARG A 310 16.84 -3.39 5.64
N ILE A 311 15.60 -3.05 5.29
CA ILE A 311 15.11 -3.18 3.91
C ILE A 311 15.69 -2.08 3.03
N MET A 312 15.74 -0.84 3.51
CA MET A 312 16.28 0.29 2.74
C MET A 312 17.79 0.20 2.54
N ASP A 313 18.54 -0.41 3.47
CA ASP A 313 19.96 -0.74 3.29
C ASP A 313 20.18 -1.76 2.14
N GLU A 314 19.28 -2.73 2.01
CA GLU A 314 19.35 -3.72 0.92
C GLU A 314 18.86 -3.13 -0.43
N TYR A 315 17.89 -2.19 -0.41
CA TYR A 315 17.24 -1.62 -1.58
C TYR A 315 17.06 -0.10 -1.43
N PRO A 316 18.11 0.71 -1.60
CA PRO A 316 18.07 2.16 -1.31
C PRO A 316 17.06 2.97 -2.13
N ASN A 317 16.62 2.45 -3.28
CA ASN A 317 15.63 3.07 -4.16
C ASN A 317 14.22 2.43 -4.07
N PHE A 318 14.02 1.55 -3.10
CA PHE A 318 12.73 0.89 -2.88
C PHE A 318 11.74 1.84 -2.20
N ASN A 319 10.45 1.53 -2.24
CA ASN A 319 9.46 2.32 -1.52
C ASN A 319 8.60 1.45 -0.60
N ILE A 320 8.35 1.99 0.58
CA ILE A 320 7.53 1.38 1.62
C ILE A 320 6.54 2.42 2.08
N VAL A 321 5.25 2.11 2.08
CA VAL A 321 4.21 2.98 2.63
C VAL A 321 3.65 2.39 3.92
N GLY A 322 3.65 3.20 4.98
CA GLY A 322 3.06 2.85 6.27
C GLY A 322 1.64 3.41 6.40
N GLU A 323 0.75 2.59 6.95
CA GLU A 323 -0.58 3.05 7.30
C GLU A 323 -0.57 3.66 8.70
N GLU A 324 -0.57 4.98 8.77
CA GLU A 324 -0.86 5.74 10.00
C GLU A 324 -2.18 6.47 9.84
N TRP A 325 -3.23 5.93 10.44
CA TRP A 325 -4.58 6.50 10.33
C TRP A 325 -4.76 7.69 11.26
N SER A 326 -4.18 8.81 10.89
CA SER A 326 -4.42 10.09 11.55
C SER A 326 -4.83 11.15 10.54
N VAL A 327 -5.80 11.97 10.91
CA VAL A 327 -6.23 13.13 10.13
C VAL A 327 -5.41 14.39 10.45
N ASN A 328 -4.49 14.29 11.41
CA ASN A 328 -3.59 15.37 11.79
C ASN A 328 -2.26 15.26 11.03
N PRO A 329 -1.92 16.22 10.15
CA PRO A 329 -0.68 16.16 9.36
C PRO A 329 0.59 16.02 10.20
N ALA A 330 0.63 16.62 11.40
CA ALA A 330 1.82 16.53 12.27
C ALA A 330 2.05 15.11 12.80
N ILE A 331 0.96 14.35 13.05
CA ILE A 331 1.03 12.96 13.49
C ILE A 331 1.45 12.06 12.33
N THR A 332 0.82 12.24 11.17
CA THR A 332 1.15 11.45 9.98
C THR A 332 2.58 11.70 9.52
N ALA A 333 3.01 12.96 9.47
CA ALA A 333 4.37 13.34 9.07
C ALA A 333 5.44 12.79 10.01
N TYR A 334 5.14 12.64 11.30
CA TYR A 334 6.09 12.11 12.28
C TYR A 334 6.70 10.76 11.85
N TRP A 335 5.96 9.95 11.13
CA TRP A 335 6.40 8.62 10.70
C TRP A 335 7.16 8.59 9.37
N GLN A 336 7.14 9.66 8.56
CA GLN A 336 7.92 9.67 7.32
C GLN A 336 9.40 10.00 7.62
N ALA A 337 10.31 9.39 6.90
CA ALA A 337 11.74 9.72 6.93
C ALA A 337 11.96 11.23 6.67
N ASP A 338 13.04 11.79 7.24
CA ASP A 338 13.46 13.19 7.05
C ASP A 338 12.42 14.25 7.45
N SER A 339 11.33 13.87 8.12
CA SER A 339 10.33 14.81 8.62
C SER A 339 10.82 15.61 9.82
N HIS A 340 10.20 16.76 10.08
CA HIS A 340 10.49 17.56 11.28
C HIS A 340 9.88 16.92 12.52
N ARG A 341 10.72 16.47 13.45
CA ARG A 341 10.32 15.83 14.71
C ARG A 341 10.87 16.58 15.91
N HIS A 342 10.31 16.32 17.08
CA HIS A 342 10.74 16.91 18.36
C HIS A 342 11.69 15.99 19.14
N ASP A 343 11.89 14.77 18.69
CA ASP A 343 12.77 13.74 19.25
C ASP A 343 13.76 13.21 18.19
N ASP A 344 14.67 12.34 18.61
CA ASP A 344 15.69 11.75 17.75
C ASP A 344 15.22 10.47 17.03
N TYR A 345 13.91 10.18 17.05
CA TYR A 345 13.38 8.98 16.37
C TYR A 345 13.43 9.16 14.85
N ASP A 346 13.98 8.17 14.16
CA ASP A 346 13.88 8.05 12.72
C ASP A 346 13.33 6.67 12.33
N SER A 347 12.19 6.70 11.63
CA SER A 347 11.54 5.49 11.11
C SER A 347 12.25 4.95 9.86
N ALA A 348 13.02 5.78 9.16
CA ALA A 348 13.52 5.55 7.81
C ALA A 348 12.42 5.21 6.77
N LEU A 349 11.13 5.44 7.09
CA LEU A 349 9.99 5.09 6.27
C LEU A 349 9.82 6.09 5.12
N PRO A 350 9.94 5.69 3.84
CA PRO A 350 9.89 6.64 2.74
C PRO A 350 8.53 7.29 2.53
N SER A 351 7.43 6.56 2.80
CA SER A 351 6.07 7.01 2.50
C SER A 351 5.09 6.69 3.61
N VAL A 352 4.07 7.53 3.75
CA VAL A 352 2.89 7.30 4.61
C VAL A 352 1.62 7.58 3.84
N MET A 353 0.49 7.01 4.29
CA MET A 353 -0.83 7.26 3.70
C MET A 353 -1.37 8.63 4.16
N ASP A 354 -1.80 9.47 3.22
CA ASP A 354 -2.24 10.85 3.46
C ASP A 354 -3.73 10.92 3.83
N PHE A 355 -4.09 10.42 5.00
CA PHE A 355 -5.43 10.57 5.57
C PHE A 355 -5.85 12.04 5.80
N PRO A 356 -4.93 12.95 6.15
CA PRO A 356 -5.26 14.37 6.24
C PRO A 356 -5.84 14.94 4.94
N LEU A 357 -5.21 14.67 3.79
CA LEU A 357 -5.70 15.16 2.50
C LEU A 357 -7.02 14.51 2.10
N GLN A 358 -7.19 13.20 2.33
CA GLN A 358 -8.46 12.50 2.06
C GLN A 358 -9.62 13.17 2.80
N THR A 359 -9.45 13.40 4.11
CA THR A 359 -10.46 14.05 4.94
C THR A 359 -10.72 15.49 4.51
N ALA A 360 -9.67 16.24 4.15
CA ALA A 360 -9.81 17.61 3.67
C ALA A 360 -10.59 17.70 2.35
N VAL A 361 -10.37 16.75 1.41
CA VAL A 361 -11.10 16.68 0.14
C VAL A 361 -12.58 16.40 0.37
N VAL A 362 -12.91 15.42 1.20
CA VAL A 362 -14.32 15.11 1.52
C VAL A 362 -14.99 16.30 2.20
N LYS A 363 -14.34 16.91 3.20
CA LYS A 363 -14.84 18.12 3.88
C LYS A 363 -15.05 19.27 2.88
N ALA A 364 -14.07 19.49 1.99
CA ALA A 364 -14.14 20.56 0.99
C ALA A 364 -15.35 20.41 0.08
N LEU A 365 -15.65 19.20 -0.38
CA LEU A 365 -16.72 18.93 -1.34
C LEU A 365 -18.10 18.72 -0.69
N SER A 366 -18.14 18.44 0.61
CA SER A 366 -19.39 18.24 1.36
C SER A 366 -19.90 19.51 2.05
N SER A 367 -19.09 20.59 2.14
CA SER A 367 -19.45 21.83 2.78
C SER A 367 -19.51 23.01 1.82
N ASP A 368 -20.22 24.05 2.19
CA ASP A 368 -20.22 25.33 1.48
C ASP A 368 -18.89 26.09 1.69
N GLU A 369 -18.57 26.99 0.77
CA GLU A 369 -17.43 27.88 0.89
C GLU A 369 -17.65 28.89 2.01
N SER A 370 -16.74 28.92 2.97
CA SER A 370 -16.70 29.88 4.05
C SER A 370 -15.26 30.17 4.48
N TRP A 371 -15.09 30.89 5.58
CA TRP A 371 -13.77 31.21 6.14
C TRP A 371 -12.93 29.95 6.49
N ASN A 372 -13.57 28.87 6.95
CA ASN A 372 -12.90 27.65 7.43
C ASN A 372 -13.49 26.36 6.83
N SER A 373 -14.22 26.46 5.73
CA SER A 373 -14.82 25.32 5.03
C SER A 373 -14.80 25.54 3.52
N GLY A 374 -15.02 24.47 2.76
CA GLY A 374 -14.86 24.46 1.32
C GLY A 374 -13.41 24.18 0.93
N PHE A 375 -12.97 24.69 -0.23
CA PHE A 375 -11.62 24.44 -0.75
C PHE A 375 -10.49 24.94 0.16
N ILE A 376 -10.77 25.87 1.06
CA ILE A 376 -9.78 26.29 2.06
C ILE A 376 -9.25 25.11 2.88
N SER A 377 -10.08 24.08 3.15
CA SER A 377 -9.63 22.89 3.88
C SER A 377 -8.52 22.11 3.15
N VAL A 378 -8.63 21.99 1.83
CA VAL A 378 -7.58 21.37 0.99
C VAL A 378 -6.32 22.25 0.96
N TYR A 379 -6.52 23.56 0.77
CA TYR A 379 -5.42 24.52 0.70
C TYR A 379 -4.59 24.52 2.00
N GLU A 380 -5.25 24.60 3.15
CA GLU A 380 -4.61 24.55 4.47
C GLU A 380 -3.87 23.23 4.71
N THR A 381 -4.44 22.10 4.29
CA THR A 381 -3.78 20.80 4.43
C THR A 381 -2.52 20.73 3.58
N LEU A 382 -2.57 21.13 2.30
CA LEU A 382 -1.39 21.17 1.43
C LEU A 382 -0.35 22.20 1.91
N ALA A 383 -0.77 23.28 2.57
CA ALA A 383 0.14 24.24 3.17
C ALA A 383 0.94 23.68 4.36
N THR A 384 0.56 22.53 4.90
CA THR A 384 1.33 21.81 5.95
C THR A 384 2.38 20.85 5.38
N ASP A 385 2.56 20.78 4.07
CA ASP A 385 3.53 19.88 3.42
C ASP A 385 4.96 20.06 3.93
N PHE A 386 5.30 21.21 4.49
CA PHE A 386 6.60 21.46 5.12
C PHE A 386 6.90 20.57 6.34
N LEU A 387 5.88 19.88 6.90
CA LEU A 387 6.08 18.93 8.00
C LEU A 387 6.69 17.62 7.53
N TYR A 388 6.46 17.24 6.27
CA TYR A 388 6.91 15.99 5.68
C TYR A 388 8.33 16.12 5.13
N GLY A 389 9.09 15.01 5.15
CA GLY A 389 10.39 14.94 4.49
C GLY A 389 10.27 14.99 2.96
N ASP A 390 9.30 14.24 2.41
CA ASP A 390 8.96 14.26 0.98
C ASP A 390 7.45 14.18 0.78
N PRO A 391 6.75 15.31 0.60
CA PRO A 391 5.30 15.30 0.36
C PRO A 391 4.91 14.71 -1.00
N ASN A 392 5.81 14.66 -2.00
CA ASN A 392 5.54 14.00 -3.27
C ASN A 392 5.48 12.47 -3.14
N ASN A 393 6.11 11.91 -2.11
CA ASN A 393 6.11 10.46 -1.87
C ASN A 393 4.97 9.98 -0.94
N LEU A 394 4.01 10.83 -0.59
CA LEU A 394 2.82 10.43 0.17
C LEU A 394 1.85 9.65 -0.71
N VAL A 395 1.29 8.55 -0.19
CA VAL A 395 0.19 7.83 -0.88
C VAL A 395 -1.12 8.53 -0.58
N ILE A 396 -1.70 9.13 -1.61
CA ILE A 396 -2.97 9.87 -1.55
C ILE A 396 -4.10 9.02 -2.15
N PHE A 397 -5.30 9.12 -1.60
CA PHE A 397 -6.40 8.24 -2.00
C PHE A 397 -7.77 8.88 -1.77
N PRO A 398 -8.80 8.52 -2.57
CA PRO A 398 -10.18 8.94 -2.33
C PRO A 398 -10.85 8.12 -1.22
N ASP A 399 -10.59 6.83 -1.23
CA ASP A 399 -11.11 5.80 -0.33
C ASP A 399 -10.15 4.61 -0.32
N ASN A 400 -10.40 3.67 0.60
CA ASN A 400 -9.72 2.38 0.66
C ASN A 400 -10.68 1.29 1.16
N HIS A 401 -10.14 0.10 1.42
CA HIS A 401 -10.90 -1.07 1.85
C HIS A 401 -11.42 -1.01 3.30
N ASP A 402 -11.01 -0.01 4.09
CA ASP A 402 -11.37 0.16 5.50
C ASP A 402 -12.27 1.37 5.78
N MET A 403 -12.58 2.13 4.74
CA MET A 403 -13.46 3.29 4.87
C MET A 403 -14.58 3.30 3.84
N SER A 404 -15.61 4.10 4.11
CA SER A 404 -16.72 4.30 3.19
C SER A 404 -16.23 4.74 1.80
N ARG A 405 -16.84 4.21 0.74
CA ARG A 405 -16.54 4.57 -0.66
C ARG A 405 -16.70 6.06 -0.90
N ILE A 406 -15.79 6.67 -1.64
CA ILE A 406 -15.83 8.13 -1.90
C ILE A 406 -17.16 8.57 -2.53
N PHE A 407 -17.75 7.74 -3.41
CA PHE A 407 -19.04 8.07 -4.03
C PHE A 407 -20.16 8.17 -2.98
N THR A 408 -20.15 7.29 -1.96
CA THR A 408 -21.06 7.36 -0.81
C THR A 408 -20.77 8.58 0.06
N GLN A 409 -19.49 8.83 0.40
CA GLN A 409 -19.09 9.97 1.23
C GLN A 409 -19.53 11.32 0.62
N LEU A 410 -19.59 11.40 -0.71
CA LEU A 410 -20.00 12.59 -1.45
C LEU A 410 -21.50 12.62 -1.80
N GLY A 411 -22.30 11.75 -1.17
CA GLY A 411 -23.77 11.72 -1.36
C GLY A 411 -24.21 11.27 -2.74
N HIS A 412 -23.47 10.35 -3.37
CA HIS A 412 -23.72 9.82 -4.71
C HIS A 412 -23.75 10.91 -5.79
N ASN A 413 -23.00 11.98 -5.58
CA ASN A 413 -22.93 13.11 -6.51
C ASN A 413 -21.76 12.96 -7.47
N LYS A 414 -22.05 12.73 -8.74
CA LYS A 414 -21.07 12.53 -9.81
C LYS A 414 -20.12 13.72 -10.00
N ASP A 415 -20.62 14.95 -9.88
CA ASP A 415 -19.80 16.14 -10.10
C ASP A 415 -18.81 16.35 -8.95
N LYS A 416 -19.24 16.10 -7.70
CA LYS A 416 -18.35 16.10 -6.53
C LYS A 416 -17.30 14.99 -6.66
N TRP A 417 -17.72 13.79 -7.05
CA TRP A 417 -16.80 12.67 -7.31
C TRP A 417 -15.76 13.05 -8.38
N ASN A 418 -16.19 13.66 -9.50
CA ASN A 418 -15.27 14.13 -10.55
C ASN A 418 -14.25 15.14 -10.02
N MET A 419 -14.67 16.07 -9.15
CA MET A 419 -13.77 17.05 -8.55
C MET A 419 -12.78 16.39 -7.60
N ALA A 420 -13.23 15.43 -6.76
CA ALA A 420 -12.38 14.65 -5.87
C ALA A 420 -11.32 13.86 -6.65
N MET A 421 -11.76 13.08 -7.64
CA MET A 421 -10.85 12.25 -8.44
C MET A 421 -9.88 13.10 -9.27
N THR A 422 -10.36 14.23 -9.83
CA THR A 422 -9.46 15.15 -10.55
C THR A 422 -8.39 15.70 -9.61
N LEU A 423 -8.74 16.14 -8.40
CA LEU A 423 -7.76 16.65 -7.44
C LEU A 423 -6.75 15.57 -7.06
N LEU A 424 -7.23 14.42 -6.60
CA LEU A 424 -6.36 13.34 -6.09
C LEU A 424 -5.48 12.72 -7.18
N LEU A 425 -5.93 12.67 -8.44
CA LEU A 425 -5.13 12.13 -9.54
C LEU A 425 -4.19 13.18 -10.17
N THR A 426 -4.28 14.46 -9.78
CA THR A 426 -3.45 15.51 -10.41
C THR A 426 -2.67 16.38 -9.42
N THR A 427 -2.92 16.29 -8.12
CA THR A 427 -2.12 16.98 -7.09
C THR A 427 -0.78 16.28 -6.84
N ARG A 428 -0.03 16.69 -5.81
CA ARG A 428 1.19 16.01 -5.37
C ARG A 428 0.86 14.66 -4.73
N GLY A 429 1.82 13.75 -4.69
CA GLY A 429 1.69 12.42 -4.11
C GLY A 429 1.43 11.31 -5.13
N ILE A 430 1.36 10.10 -4.63
CA ILE A 430 1.18 8.84 -5.37
C ILE A 430 -0.28 8.43 -5.21
N PRO A 431 -1.13 8.56 -6.23
CA PRO A 431 -2.53 8.23 -6.09
C PRO A 431 -2.76 6.72 -6.00
N GLN A 432 -3.57 6.32 -5.02
CA GLN A 432 -4.14 4.99 -4.91
C GLN A 432 -5.65 5.06 -5.19
N VAL A 433 -6.17 4.17 -6.00
CA VAL A 433 -7.60 4.00 -6.28
C VAL A 433 -8.03 2.60 -5.86
N PHE A 434 -9.06 2.50 -5.05
CA PHE A 434 -9.64 1.22 -4.65
C PHE A 434 -10.52 0.67 -5.77
N TYR A 435 -10.42 -0.64 -6.09
CA TYR A 435 -11.19 -1.25 -7.17
C TYR A 435 -12.68 -0.91 -7.05
N GLY A 436 -13.29 -0.61 -8.19
CA GLY A 436 -14.70 -0.20 -8.27
C GLY A 436 -14.95 1.29 -8.05
N THR A 437 -14.00 2.05 -7.52
CA THR A 437 -14.14 3.52 -7.42
C THR A 437 -14.25 4.14 -8.80
N GLU A 438 -13.58 3.57 -9.80
CA GLU A 438 -13.64 4.00 -11.20
C GLU A 438 -15.00 3.80 -11.89
N ILE A 439 -15.87 2.98 -11.31
CA ILE A 439 -17.24 2.73 -11.81
C ILE A 439 -18.31 3.14 -10.81
N LEU A 440 -18.01 4.10 -9.93
CA LEU A 440 -18.93 4.67 -8.93
C LEU A 440 -19.51 3.66 -7.93
N MET A 441 -18.78 2.59 -7.58
CA MET A 441 -19.25 1.67 -6.54
C MET A 441 -19.47 2.44 -5.23
N SER A 442 -20.54 2.06 -4.52
CA SER A 442 -20.95 2.66 -3.25
C SER A 442 -21.13 1.58 -2.19
N ASN A 443 -21.18 1.97 -0.93
CA ASN A 443 -21.48 1.10 0.21
C ASN A 443 -22.82 1.44 0.87
N GLU A 444 -23.70 2.11 0.19
CA GLU A 444 -25.07 2.43 0.61
C GLU A 444 -25.18 3.04 2.02
N GLY A 445 -24.11 3.74 2.47
CA GLY A 445 -24.03 4.33 3.81
C GLY A 445 -23.78 3.32 4.94
N SER A 446 -23.39 2.09 4.61
CA SER A 446 -23.03 1.06 5.59
C SER A 446 -21.53 1.08 5.88
N ASP A 447 -21.16 1.02 7.16
CA ASP A 447 -19.75 0.86 7.58
C ASP A 447 -19.31 -0.61 7.63
N ASP A 448 -20.14 -1.54 7.15
CA ASP A 448 -19.80 -2.96 7.08
C ASP A 448 -18.75 -3.22 5.99
N HIS A 449 -17.61 -3.74 6.38
CA HIS A 449 -16.48 -4.01 5.49
C HIS A 449 -16.84 -4.99 4.37
N GLY A 450 -17.74 -5.94 4.57
CA GLY A 450 -18.21 -6.83 3.52
C GLY A 450 -19.04 -6.13 2.43
N ILE A 451 -19.65 -4.97 2.76
CA ILE A 451 -20.34 -4.11 1.79
C ILE A 451 -19.35 -3.15 1.11
N ILE A 452 -18.47 -2.53 1.89
CA ILE A 452 -17.39 -1.68 1.35
C ILE A 452 -16.56 -2.46 0.32
N ARG A 453 -16.27 -3.74 0.61
CA ARG A 453 -15.49 -4.67 -0.21
C ARG A 453 -16.38 -5.58 -1.05
N SER A 454 -17.50 -5.08 -1.58
CA SER A 454 -18.37 -5.84 -2.48
C SER A 454 -17.67 -6.24 -3.79
N ASP A 455 -18.17 -7.29 -4.43
CA ASP A 455 -17.57 -7.87 -5.63
C ASP A 455 -17.47 -6.88 -6.78
N PHE A 456 -16.34 -6.93 -7.50
CA PHE A 456 -16.18 -6.19 -8.75
C PHE A 456 -17.05 -6.84 -9.86
N PRO A 457 -17.93 -6.06 -10.51
CA PRO A 457 -18.85 -6.61 -11.49
C PRO A 457 -18.14 -7.23 -12.69
N GLY A 458 -18.46 -8.48 -12.98
CA GLY A 458 -17.86 -9.25 -14.08
C GLY A 458 -16.71 -10.14 -13.64
N GLY A 459 -16.38 -10.19 -12.34
CA GLY A 459 -15.33 -11.06 -11.80
C GLY A 459 -15.71 -12.54 -11.73
N TRP A 460 -16.99 -12.89 -11.88
CA TRP A 460 -17.45 -14.27 -11.85
C TRP A 460 -18.22 -14.63 -13.13
N PRO A 461 -18.14 -15.87 -13.60
CA PRO A 461 -18.91 -16.33 -14.77
C PRO A 461 -20.43 -16.16 -14.62
N SER A 462 -20.93 -16.07 -13.38
CA SER A 462 -22.35 -15.81 -13.09
C SER A 462 -22.77 -14.36 -13.28
N ASP A 463 -21.84 -13.42 -13.46
CA ASP A 463 -22.11 -11.99 -13.60
C ASP A 463 -22.46 -11.65 -15.04
N SER A 464 -23.56 -12.24 -15.55
CA SER A 464 -23.99 -12.10 -16.95
C SER A 464 -24.48 -10.71 -17.33
N ASP A 465 -25.05 -9.98 -16.35
CA ASP A 465 -25.77 -8.72 -16.61
C ASP A 465 -24.85 -7.50 -16.59
N LYS A 466 -23.72 -7.59 -15.88
CA LYS A 466 -22.79 -6.48 -15.73
C LYS A 466 -21.34 -6.97 -15.67
N ASN A 467 -20.49 -6.38 -16.51
CA ASN A 467 -19.06 -6.68 -16.55
C ASN A 467 -18.27 -5.37 -16.75
N ALA A 468 -17.59 -4.93 -15.69
CA ALA A 468 -16.84 -3.69 -15.71
C ALA A 468 -15.53 -3.78 -16.51
N PHE A 469 -14.95 -4.98 -16.67
CA PHE A 469 -13.76 -5.18 -17.50
C PHE A 469 -14.03 -4.93 -18.99
N THR A 470 -15.21 -5.27 -19.46
CA THR A 470 -15.63 -5.11 -20.86
C THR A 470 -16.50 -3.88 -21.10
N GLY A 471 -17.03 -3.28 -20.03
CA GLY A 471 -18.02 -2.20 -20.11
C GLY A 471 -19.45 -2.68 -20.39
N HIS A 472 -19.69 -4.01 -20.48
CA HIS A 472 -21.04 -4.55 -20.69
C HIS A 472 -21.94 -4.25 -19.46
N GLY A 473 -23.15 -3.80 -19.69
CA GLY A 473 -24.13 -3.52 -18.62
C GLY A 473 -23.82 -2.33 -17.73
N LEU A 474 -22.72 -1.62 -17.94
CA LEU A 474 -22.47 -0.35 -17.22
C LEU A 474 -23.47 0.71 -17.64
N THR A 475 -23.91 1.53 -16.69
CA THR A 475 -24.69 2.75 -16.97
C THR A 475 -23.82 3.79 -17.69
N ASP A 476 -24.45 4.83 -18.24
CA ASP A 476 -23.70 5.92 -18.88
C ASP A 476 -22.81 6.67 -17.90
N ASP A 477 -23.24 6.83 -16.65
CA ASP A 477 -22.44 7.47 -15.60
C ASP A 477 -21.23 6.63 -15.18
N GLU A 478 -21.38 5.32 -15.05
CA GLU A 478 -20.27 4.40 -14.74
C GLU A 478 -19.23 4.35 -15.87
N ARG A 479 -19.69 4.27 -17.14
CA ARG A 479 -18.79 4.36 -18.30
C ARG A 479 -18.04 5.68 -18.36
N TRP A 480 -18.76 6.77 -18.11
CA TRP A 480 -18.17 8.10 -18.08
C TRP A 480 -17.11 8.20 -16.97
N ALA A 481 -17.38 7.70 -15.77
CA ALA A 481 -16.45 7.70 -14.64
C ALA A 481 -15.19 6.88 -14.95
N GLN A 482 -15.36 5.68 -15.52
CA GLN A 482 -14.25 4.83 -15.94
C GLN A 482 -13.37 5.52 -16.98
N GLN A 483 -13.96 6.14 -17.99
CA GLN A 483 -13.21 6.91 -18.99
C GLN A 483 -12.53 8.14 -18.40
N ARG A 484 -13.14 8.78 -17.41
CA ARG A 484 -12.56 9.93 -16.72
C ARG A 484 -11.31 9.56 -15.93
N ILE A 485 -11.35 8.47 -15.16
CA ILE A 485 -10.18 7.94 -14.45
C ILE A 485 -9.09 7.58 -15.45
N LYS A 486 -9.43 6.82 -16.48
CA LYS A 486 -8.50 6.44 -17.55
C LYS A 486 -7.78 7.65 -18.15
N ALA A 487 -8.51 8.70 -18.51
CA ALA A 487 -7.93 9.92 -19.08
C ALA A 487 -6.96 10.63 -18.12
N LEU A 488 -7.29 10.69 -16.81
CA LEU A 488 -6.43 11.30 -15.80
C LEU A 488 -5.16 10.47 -15.54
N LEU A 489 -5.28 9.14 -15.52
CA LEU A 489 -4.14 8.24 -15.35
C LEU A 489 -3.21 8.27 -16.57
N GLN A 490 -3.76 8.31 -17.80
CA GLN A 490 -2.99 8.47 -19.03
C GLN A 490 -2.28 9.82 -19.10
N LEU A 491 -2.90 10.89 -18.56
CA LEU A 491 -2.22 12.18 -18.40
C LEU A 491 -0.98 12.05 -17.52
N ARG A 492 -1.07 11.33 -16.38
CA ARG A 492 0.08 11.08 -15.49
C ARG A 492 1.19 10.33 -16.22
N GLN A 493 0.84 9.26 -16.95
CA GLN A 493 1.82 8.46 -17.70
C GLN A 493 2.52 9.27 -18.80
N SER A 494 1.80 10.18 -19.46
CA SER A 494 2.36 11.01 -20.54
C SER A 494 3.14 12.24 -20.04
N HIS A 495 3.00 12.61 -18.76
CA HIS A 495 3.64 13.78 -18.16
C HIS A 495 4.33 13.45 -16.81
N PRO A 496 5.16 12.40 -16.72
CA PRO A 496 5.72 11.93 -15.46
C PRO A 496 6.58 12.99 -14.75
N SER A 497 7.29 13.84 -15.49
CA SER A 497 8.13 14.88 -14.92
C SER A 497 7.35 15.96 -14.17
N GLN A 498 6.12 16.27 -14.61
CA GLN A 498 5.24 17.22 -13.92
C GLN A 498 4.72 16.62 -12.60
N PHE A 499 4.42 15.32 -12.58
CA PHE A 499 3.91 14.67 -11.38
C PHE A 499 5.01 14.33 -10.36
N LYS A 500 6.24 14.17 -10.78
CA LYS A 500 7.43 14.16 -9.90
C LYS A 500 7.82 15.54 -9.40
N GLY A 501 7.49 16.59 -10.16
CA GLY A 501 7.96 17.95 -9.95
C GLY A 501 7.12 18.75 -8.93
N LEU A 502 7.08 20.04 -9.13
CA LEU A 502 6.53 21.01 -8.17
C LEU A 502 5.01 21.17 -8.28
N LEU A 503 4.38 21.36 -7.14
CA LEU A 503 3.02 21.86 -7.01
C LEU A 503 3.07 23.37 -6.69
N LYS A 504 2.35 24.17 -7.47
CA LYS A 504 2.07 25.59 -7.18
C LYS A 504 0.57 25.81 -7.14
N HIS A 505 0.06 26.42 -6.11
CA HIS A 505 -1.38 26.64 -5.97
C HIS A 505 -1.73 28.05 -5.55
N TYR A 506 -2.91 28.47 -5.90
CA TYR A 506 -3.50 29.74 -5.52
C TYR A 506 -4.47 29.53 -4.37
N ALA A 507 -4.50 30.46 -3.42
CA ALA A 507 -5.51 30.43 -2.36
C ALA A 507 -6.92 30.40 -2.98
N PRO A 508 -7.83 29.56 -2.48
CA PRO A 508 -9.19 29.47 -3.00
C PRO A 508 -9.93 30.81 -2.87
N GLU A 509 -10.63 31.20 -3.93
CA GLU A 509 -11.41 32.44 -3.95
C GLU A 509 -12.73 32.24 -4.69
N ASN A 510 -13.83 32.67 -4.10
CA ASN A 510 -15.18 32.61 -4.70
C ASN A 510 -15.61 31.21 -5.14
N GLY A 511 -15.16 30.17 -4.45
CA GLY A 511 -15.44 28.75 -4.76
C GLY A 511 -14.64 28.21 -5.94
N VAL A 512 -13.52 28.87 -6.28
CA VAL A 512 -12.54 28.42 -7.29
C VAL A 512 -11.24 28.07 -6.59
N TYR A 513 -10.70 26.89 -6.87
CA TYR A 513 -9.36 26.48 -6.47
C TYR A 513 -8.54 26.10 -7.69
N THR A 514 -7.35 26.70 -7.82
CA THR A 514 -6.45 26.49 -8.97
C THR A 514 -5.08 26.09 -8.51
N TYR A 515 -4.51 25.10 -9.18
CA TYR A 515 -3.12 24.70 -8.98
C TYR A 515 -2.46 24.27 -10.29
N ILE A 516 -1.13 24.20 -10.25
CA ILE A 516 -0.30 23.87 -11.40
C ILE A 516 0.73 22.83 -10.98
N ARG A 517 0.94 21.84 -11.86
CA ARG A 517 2.07 20.92 -11.78
C ARG A 517 3.08 21.32 -12.82
N GLU A 518 4.34 21.45 -12.43
CA GLU A 518 5.45 21.76 -13.34
C GLU A 518 6.70 20.97 -12.98
N THR A 519 7.56 20.75 -13.94
CA THR A 519 8.82 20.03 -13.75
C THR A 519 9.72 20.80 -12.78
N ASP A 520 10.35 20.13 -11.83
CA ASP A 520 11.42 20.71 -11.04
C ASP A 520 12.71 20.78 -11.88
N LYS A 521 13.15 21.99 -12.16
CA LYS A 521 14.36 22.23 -12.97
C LYS A 521 15.65 21.81 -12.26
N ASN A 522 15.63 21.64 -10.97
CA ASN A 522 16.79 21.23 -10.17
C ASN A 522 17.01 19.72 -10.21
N GLU A 523 15.97 18.93 -10.53
CA GLU A 523 16.04 17.47 -10.62
C GLU A 523 16.32 16.93 -12.03
N VAL A 524 16.38 17.78 -13.06
CA VAL A 524 16.69 17.36 -14.44
C VAL A 524 18.18 16.99 -14.54
N GLY A 525 18.50 15.77 -14.17
CA GLY A 525 19.88 15.26 -13.98
C GLY A 525 20.56 14.64 -15.20
N THR A 526 19.94 14.54 -16.40
CA THR A 526 20.62 13.97 -17.57
C THR A 526 20.30 14.75 -18.85
N ALA A 527 21.32 14.89 -19.71
CA ALA A 527 21.24 15.56 -21.02
C ALA A 527 20.20 14.95 -22.00
N ALA A 528 19.69 13.78 -21.73
CA ALA A 528 18.64 13.12 -22.52
C ALA A 528 17.23 13.65 -22.18
N GLU A 529 17.00 14.11 -20.93
CA GLU A 529 15.72 14.72 -20.52
C GLU A 529 15.69 16.24 -20.85
N ALA A 530 16.84 16.87 -21.01
CA ALA A 530 16.95 18.29 -21.36
C ALA A 530 16.55 18.60 -22.83
N ASN A 531 16.38 17.59 -23.68
CA ASN A 531 15.97 17.75 -25.08
C ASN A 531 14.44 17.73 -25.32
N THR A 532 13.62 17.60 -24.28
CA THR A 532 12.20 17.88 -24.39
C THR A 532 11.99 19.39 -24.33
N THR A 533 12.02 20.02 -25.48
CA THR A 533 11.95 21.47 -25.71
C THR A 533 10.56 22.04 -25.46
N GLN A 534 9.95 21.74 -24.36
CA GLN A 534 8.85 22.57 -23.81
C GLN A 534 8.43 21.94 -22.48
N SER A 535 8.68 22.64 -21.38
CA SER A 535 8.16 22.23 -20.09
C SER A 535 6.65 22.47 -20.09
N ASP A 536 5.90 21.50 -20.59
CA ASP A 536 4.45 21.51 -20.46
C ASP A 536 4.12 21.61 -18.97
N LYS A 537 3.11 22.40 -18.64
CA LYS A 537 2.57 22.47 -17.28
C LYS A 537 1.18 21.84 -17.30
N ILE A 538 0.78 21.28 -16.21
CA ILE A 538 -0.61 20.83 -16.01
C ILE A 538 -1.29 21.85 -15.10
N MET A 539 -2.31 22.54 -15.62
CA MET A 539 -3.13 23.47 -14.84
C MET A 539 -4.48 22.83 -14.53
N VAL A 540 -4.88 22.90 -13.28
CA VAL A 540 -6.15 22.35 -12.80
C VAL A 540 -6.97 23.44 -12.15
N ILE A 541 -8.25 23.51 -12.52
CA ILE A 541 -9.22 24.47 -11.98
C ILE A 541 -10.44 23.68 -11.49
N LEU A 542 -10.69 23.76 -10.20
CA LEU A 542 -11.89 23.21 -9.54
C LEU A 542 -12.81 24.37 -9.19
N ASN A 543 -14.09 24.27 -9.49
CA ASN A 543 -15.03 25.34 -9.13
C ASN A 543 -16.42 24.82 -8.76
N LYS A 544 -16.96 25.33 -7.66
CA LYS A 544 -18.29 24.97 -7.17
C LYS A 544 -19.40 25.82 -7.73
N LYS A 545 -19.12 27.02 -8.20
CA LYS A 545 -20.09 27.98 -8.78
C LYS A 545 -19.76 28.24 -10.24
N ALA A 546 -20.77 28.51 -11.05
CA ALA A 546 -20.54 28.99 -12.42
C ALA A 546 -19.72 30.28 -12.39
N VAL A 547 -18.64 30.33 -13.15
CA VAL A 547 -17.69 31.46 -13.11
C VAL A 547 -17.18 31.83 -14.49
N LYS A 548 -17.01 33.14 -14.71
CA LYS A 548 -16.20 33.70 -15.80
C LYS A 548 -14.81 34.01 -15.23
N LEU A 549 -13.83 33.22 -15.61
CA LEU A 549 -12.48 33.25 -15.05
C LEU A 549 -11.49 33.77 -16.09
N SER A 550 -10.91 34.96 -15.84
CA SER A 550 -9.83 35.46 -16.69
C SER A 550 -8.53 34.70 -16.41
N LEU A 551 -7.93 34.11 -17.43
CA LEU A 551 -6.66 33.41 -17.34
C LEU A 551 -5.49 34.37 -17.04
N SER A 552 -5.63 35.67 -17.35
CA SER A 552 -4.64 36.68 -17.00
C SER A 552 -4.40 36.84 -15.48
N LYS A 553 -5.34 36.38 -14.64
CA LYS A 553 -5.17 36.27 -13.19
C LYS A 553 -3.93 35.43 -12.82
N TYR A 554 -3.55 34.51 -13.68
CA TYR A 554 -2.47 33.53 -13.46
C TYR A 554 -1.17 33.89 -14.18
N ALA A 555 -0.96 35.18 -14.50
CA ALA A 555 0.20 35.68 -15.24
C ALA A 555 1.56 35.43 -14.57
N GLU A 556 1.57 35.13 -13.27
CA GLU A 556 2.77 34.69 -12.53
C GLU A 556 3.31 33.34 -13.02
N VAL A 557 2.42 32.45 -13.46
CA VAL A 557 2.75 31.06 -13.87
C VAL A 557 2.45 30.80 -15.34
N LEU A 558 1.64 31.66 -16.00
CA LEU A 558 1.25 31.58 -17.41
C LEU A 558 1.81 32.78 -18.17
N SER A 559 2.56 32.54 -19.23
CA SER A 559 2.97 33.59 -20.17
C SER A 559 1.84 33.85 -21.18
N ASN A 560 1.67 35.12 -21.60
CA ASN A 560 0.57 35.53 -22.50
C ASN A 560 0.52 34.78 -23.84
N ASN A 561 1.64 34.27 -24.31
CA ASN A 561 1.75 33.51 -25.55
C ASN A 561 1.43 32.01 -25.40
N GLN A 562 1.28 31.53 -24.19
CA GLN A 562 0.97 30.11 -23.95
C GLN A 562 -0.48 29.75 -24.35
N THR A 563 -0.63 28.49 -24.75
CA THR A 563 -1.90 27.89 -25.10
C THR A 563 -2.25 26.82 -24.06
N LEU A 564 -3.48 26.84 -23.58
CA LEU A 564 -4.04 25.86 -22.67
C LEU A 564 -4.98 24.93 -23.43
N THR A 565 -4.65 23.67 -23.55
CA THR A 565 -5.50 22.65 -24.19
C THR A 565 -6.24 21.85 -23.14
N ARG A 566 -7.57 21.91 -23.14
CA ARG A 566 -8.40 21.23 -22.14
C ARG A 566 -8.46 19.73 -22.41
N LEU A 567 -8.17 18.92 -21.37
CA LEU A 567 -8.09 17.46 -21.49
C LEU A 567 -9.41 16.81 -21.92
N SER A 568 -10.57 17.35 -21.49
CA SER A 568 -11.87 16.69 -21.68
C SER A 568 -12.42 16.77 -23.11
N ASP A 569 -12.08 17.80 -23.88
CA ASP A 569 -12.64 18.05 -25.22
C ASP A 569 -11.63 18.58 -26.26
N GLY A 570 -10.34 18.68 -25.86
CA GLY A 570 -9.27 19.15 -26.75
C GLY A 570 -9.34 20.63 -27.13
N LYS A 571 -10.25 21.42 -26.55
CA LYS A 571 -10.35 22.85 -26.86
C LYS A 571 -9.17 23.61 -26.32
N SER A 572 -8.65 24.52 -27.16
CA SER A 572 -7.49 25.34 -26.82
C SER A 572 -7.91 26.79 -26.54
N PHE A 573 -7.25 27.40 -25.57
CA PHE A 573 -7.46 28.76 -25.09
C PHE A 573 -6.11 29.48 -24.98
N LYS A 574 -6.08 30.78 -25.27
CA LYS A 574 -4.89 31.59 -24.97
C LYS A 574 -4.86 32.01 -23.50
N ALA A 575 -3.69 32.15 -22.92
CA ALA A 575 -3.52 32.59 -21.55
C ALA A 575 -4.10 34.00 -21.25
N SER A 576 -4.46 34.77 -22.26
CA SER A 576 -5.16 36.05 -22.16
C SER A 576 -6.70 35.96 -22.20
N GLU A 577 -7.26 34.79 -22.43
CA GLU A 577 -8.71 34.62 -22.59
C GLU A 577 -9.45 34.47 -21.26
N THR A 578 -10.77 34.55 -21.33
CA THR A 578 -11.68 34.29 -20.21
C THR A 578 -12.40 32.96 -20.43
N LEU A 579 -12.30 32.06 -19.46
CA LEU A 579 -13.02 30.79 -19.44
C LEU A 579 -14.41 30.98 -18.87
N ASN A 580 -15.41 30.33 -19.49
CA ASN A 580 -16.73 30.14 -18.89
C ASN A 580 -16.79 28.72 -18.33
N LEU A 581 -16.75 28.60 -17.02
CA LEU A 581 -16.75 27.30 -16.32
C LEU A 581 -18.13 27.09 -15.68
N PRO A 582 -18.78 25.93 -15.91
CA PRO A 582 -20.04 25.60 -15.27
C PRO A 582 -19.83 25.36 -13.77
N ALA A 583 -20.88 25.45 -12.96
CA ALA A 583 -20.81 25.09 -11.55
C ALA A 583 -20.44 23.61 -11.38
N MET A 584 -19.88 23.27 -10.21
CA MET A 584 -19.52 21.90 -9.82
C MET A 584 -18.67 21.20 -10.89
N SER A 585 -17.58 21.84 -11.32
CA SER A 585 -16.75 21.32 -12.41
C SER A 585 -15.26 21.26 -12.08
N ALA A 586 -14.57 20.35 -12.79
CA ALA A 586 -13.14 20.17 -12.75
C ALA A 586 -12.57 20.24 -14.18
N SER A 587 -11.71 21.22 -14.41
CA SER A 587 -11.04 21.43 -15.70
C SER A 587 -9.55 21.19 -15.57
N VAL A 588 -8.98 20.37 -16.45
CA VAL A 588 -7.56 20.07 -16.54
C VAL A 588 -7.06 20.54 -17.88
N PHE A 589 -5.96 21.29 -17.89
CA PHE A 589 -5.33 21.84 -19.08
C PHE A 589 -3.87 21.45 -19.17
N ILE A 590 -3.44 21.08 -20.38
CA ILE A 590 -2.03 21.00 -20.75
C ILE A 590 -1.65 22.37 -21.27
N VAL A 591 -0.59 22.98 -20.69
CA VAL A 591 -0.13 24.33 -21.00
C VAL A 591 1.14 24.24 -21.80
N GLN A 592 1.12 24.77 -23.02
CA GLN A 592 2.23 24.75 -23.98
C GLN A 592 2.67 26.15 -24.39
#